data_aa532b4eb64cf32ffc79a798cca7ff7f
#
_entry.id   aa532b4eb64cf32ffc79a798cca7ff7f
#
_cell.length_a   1.000
_cell.length_b   1.000
_cell.length_c   1.000
_cell.angle_alpha   90.00
_cell.angle_beta   90.00
_cell.angle_gamma   90.00
#
_symmetry.space_group_name_H-M   'P 1'
#
loop_
_entity.id
_entity.type
_entity.pdbx_description
1 polymer ?
#
loop_
_entity_poly.entity_id
_entity_poly.type
_entity_poly.pdbx_seq_one_letter_code
_entity_poly.pdbx_strand_id
1 'polypeptide(L)'
;MRLPSPAKTPPARTEQIILFRVSGQLFAISSASVQEVRSVDTLAGAAREIAQAGLRKVRHIVQRGEHSLYVVNGAMHFGLPPFAPALVFVLRRTRTALLVDGIEKMTTMTRLQALPQAFCNDERDWYRGVTAIDQTVVPVVKPEGFLTPDELFLLDSSLEPKNSGVEHNDSLGAPSPVFEGGSFRPPDTTDPASLPQ
;
A
#
# COMPACT_ATOMS: atom_id res chain seq x y z
N MET A 1 -7.19 -65.37 -2.79
CA MET A 1 -7.08 -64.07 -3.47
C MET A 1 -7.60 -62.98 -2.53
N ARG A 2 -6.73 -62.12 -1.99
CA ARG A 2 -7.13 -60.96 -1.17
C ARG A 2 -7.30 -59.76 -2.11
N LEU A 3 -8.48 -59.16 -2.14
CA LEU A 3 -8.72 -57.89 -2.84
C LEU A 3 -7.94 -56.79 -2.16
N PRO A 4 -7.27 -55.90 -2.92
CA PRO A 4 -6.58 -54.74 -2.34
C PRO A 4 -7.60 -53.80 -1.69
N SER A 5 -7.35 -53.44 -0.44
CA SER A 5 -8.14 -52.41 0.26
C SER A 5 -8.09 -51.08 -0.50
N PRO A 6 -9.24 -50.38 -0.64
CA PRO A 6 -9.25 -49.08 -1.29
C PRO A 6 -8.33 -48.12 -0.54
N ALA A 7 -7.40 -47.49 -1.28
CA ALA A 7 -6.51 -46.47 -0.76
C ALA A 7 -7.37 -45.35 -0.20
N LYS A 8 -7.20 -45.02 1.10
CA LYS A 8 -7.82 -43.85 1.75
C LYS A 8 -7.33 -42.59 1.03
N THR A 9 -8.19 -41.98 0.23
CA THR A 9 -7.97 -40.66 -0.33
C THR A 9 -7.75 -39.69 0.83
N PRO A 10 -6.62 -38.97 0.90
CA PRO A 10 -6.41 -37.98 1.95
C PRO A 10 -7.54 -36.96 1.92
N PRO A 11 -8.05 -36.51 3.08
CA PRO A 11 -9.11 -35.53 3.13
C PRO A 11 -8.69 -34.28 2.38
N ALA A 12 -9.55 -33.80 1.48
CA ALA A 12 -9.34 -32.56 0.77
C ALA A 12 -9.12 -31.44 1.81
N ARG A 13 -7.96 -30.78 1.78
CA ARG A 13 -7.68 -29.66 2.67
C ARG A 13 -8.61 -28.51 2.29
N THR A 14 -9.59 -28.26 3.14
CA THR A 14 -10.47 -27.11 3.02
C THR A 14 -9.78 -25.88 3.60
N GLU A 15 -9.91 -24.73 2.94
CA GLU A 15 -9.35 -23.46 3.37
C GLU A 15 -10.46 -22.41 3.46
N GLN A 16 -10.51 -21.67 4.57
CA GLN A 16 -11.42 -20.53 4.71
C GLN A 16 -10.91 -19.36 3.87
N ILE A 17 -11.78 -18.81 3.04
CA ILE A 17 -11.48 -17.67 2.18
C ILE A 17 -12.50 -16.55 2.39
N ILE A 18 -12.04 -15.32 2.15
CA ILE A 18 -12.86 -14.12 2.05
C ILE A 18 -13.03 -13.80 0.57
N LEU A 19 -14.27 -13.74 0.11
CA LEU A 19 -14.62 -13.23 -1.21
C LEU A 19 -14.82 -11.72 -1.09
N PHE A 20 -14.15 -10.95 -1.93
CA PHE A 20 -14.18 -9.50 -1.91
C PHE A 20 -14.20 -8.92 -3.33
N ARG A 21 -14.59 -7.66 -3.44
CA ARG A 21 -14.63 -6.95 -4.74
C ARG A 21 -13.59 -5.86 -4.81
N VAL A 22 -13.06 -5.67 -6.02
CA VAL A 22 -12.25 -4.52 -6.40
C VAL A 22 -12.77 -4.03 -7.75
N SER A 23 -13.23 -2.80 -7.81
CA SER A 23 -13.87 -2.23 -9.01
C SER A 23 -14.97 -3.14 -9.58
N GLY A 24 -15.80 -3.72 -8.67
CA GLY A 24 -16.88 -4.64 -9.00
C GLY A 24 -16.44 -6.06 -9.34
N GLN A 25 -15.17 -6.34 -9.61
CA GLN A 25 -14.67 -7.68 -9.90
C GLN A 25 -14.46 -8.51 -8.63
N LEU A 26 -14.76 -9.81 -8.71
CA LEU A 26 -14.71 -10.73 -7.59
C LEU A 26 -13.34 -11.39 -7.49
N PHE A 27 -12.77 -11.37 -6.29
CA PHE A 27 -11.52 -12.01 -5.89
C PHE A 27 -11.71 -12.83 -4.61
N ALA A 28 -10.76 -13.71 -4.35
CA ALA A 28 -10.68 -14.44 -3.10
C ALA A 28 -9.31 -14.26 -2.45
N ILE A 29 -9.28 -14.27 -1.12
CA ILE A 29 -8.05 -14.30 -0.33
C ILE A 29 -8.22 -15.30 0.82
N SER A 30 -7.13 -15.97 1.21
CA SER A 30 -7.13 -16.79 2.43
C SER A 30 -7.50 -15.94 3.64
N SER A 31 -8.46 -16.37 4.44
CA SER A 31 -8.80 -15.64 5.67
C SER A 31 -7.62 -15.60 6.65
N ALA A 32 -6.76 -16.61 6.62
CA ALA A 32 -5.53 -16.65 7.40
C ALA A 32 -4.49 -15.59 6.98
N SER A 33 -4.60 -15.07 5.77
CA SER A 33 -3.73 -14.00 5.24
C SER A 33 -4.18 -12.60 5.63
N VAL A 34 -5.41 -12.44 6.13
CA VAL A 34 -5.95 -11.15 6.57
C VAL A 34 -5.80 -11.06 8.08
N GLN A 35 -5.14 -10.01 8.55
CA GLN A 35 -4.97 -9.73 9.97
C GLN A 35 -6.18 -9.00 10.52
N GLU A 36 -6.66 -8.03 9.75
CA GLU A 36 -7.68 -7.09 10.19
C GLU A 36 -8.39 -6.49 8.97
N VAL A 37 -9.67 -6.17 9.13
CA VAL A 37 -10.47 -5.43 8.16
C VAL A 37 -10.93 -4.14 8.82
N ARG A 38 -10.73 -3.01 8.15
CA ARG A 38 -11.13 -1.68 8.63
C ARG A 38 -11.93 -0.92 7.58
N SER A 39 -12.73 0.04 8.01
CA SER A 39 -13.25 1.08 7.12
C SER A 39 -12.12 1.99 6.64
N VAL A 40 -12.20 2.45 5.38
CA VAL A 40 -11.27 3.43 4.82
C VAL A 40 -11.26 4.72 5.64
N ASP A 41 -12.40 5.13 6.20
CA ASP A 41 -12.50 6.33 7.03
C ASP A 41 -11.56 6.32 8.24
N THR A 42 -11.27 5.12 8.76
CA THR A 42 -10.33 4.97 9.89
C THR A 42 -8.88 5.23 9.51
N LEU A 43 -8.55 5.25 8.21
CA LEU A 43 -7.22 5.59 7.73
C LEU A 43 -7.02 7.10 7.55
N ALA A 44 -8.10 7.86 7.35
CA ALA A 44 -8.04 9.27 6.94
C ALA A 44 -7.23 10.17 7.90
N GLY A 45 -7.17 9.82 9.21
CA GLY A 45 -6.37 10.55 10.20
C GLY A 45 -4.96 10.00 10.44
N ALA A 46 -4.67 8.77 9.98
CA ALA A 46 -3.43 8.06 10.26
C ALA A 46 -2.56 7.84 9.01
N ALA A 47 -3.15 8.02 7.83
CA ALA A 47 -2.48 7.79 6.56
C ALA A 47 -1.72 9.05 6.10
N ARG A 48 -0.42 8.89 5.82
CA ARG A 48 0.38 9.90 5.15
C ARG A 48 0.41 9.62 3.66
N GLU A 49 0.15 10.64 2.86
CA GLU A 49 0.28 10.50 1.40
C GLU A 49 1.76 10.44 1.00
N ILE A 50 2.06 9.55 0.06
CA ILE A 50 3.36 9.44 -0.57
C ILE A 50 3.20 9.50 -2.09
N ALA A 51 4.09 10.25 -2.72
CA ALA A 51 4.20 10.31 -4.18
C ALA A 51 5.54 9.68 -4.57
N GLN A 52 5.53 8.38 -4.87
CA GLN A 52 6.70 7.68 -5.39
C GLN A 52 6.59 7.55 -6.90
N ALA A 53 7.55 8.11 -7.63
CA ALA A 53 7.62 7.96 -9.07
C ALA A 53 7.73 6.47 -9.45
N GLY A 54 6.79 5.98 -10.26
CA GLY A 54 6.75 4.57 -10.70
C GLY A 54 5.87 3.64 -9.86
N LEU A 55 5.49 3.98 -8.64
CA LEU A 55 4.67 3.13 -7.77
C LEU A 55 3.27 3.70 -7.54
N ARG A 56 2.53 3.99 -8.62
CA ARG A 56 1.20 4.60 -8.56
C ARG A 56 0.17 3.82 -7.75
N LYS A 57 0.37 2.50 -7.61
CA LYS A 57 -0.52 1.63 -6.81
C LYS A 57 -0.43 1.88 -5.30
N VAL A 58 0.66 2.52 -4.81
CA VAL A 58 0.83 2.89 -3.39
C VAL A 58 0.79 4.39 -3.26
N ARG A 59 -0.24 4.91 -2.58
CA ARG A 59 -0.40 6.37 -2.36
C ARG A 59 -0.35 6.77 -0.89
N HIS A 60 -0.54 5.82 0.00
CA HIS A 60 -0.63 6.10 1.43
C HIS A 60 0.26 5.14 2.22
N ILE A 61 0.80 5.66 3.29
CA ILE A 61 1.49 4.91 4.34
C ILE A 61 0.78 5.14 5.65
N VAL A 62 0.65 4.08 6.42
CA VAL A 62 0.18 4.14 7.81
C VAL A 62 1.33 3.68 8.70
N GLN A 63 1.72 4.51 9.66
CA GLN A 63 2.69 4.11 10.66
C GLN A 63 2.02 3.23 11.71
N ARG A 64 2.57 2.04 11.95
CA ARG A 64 2.07 1.10 12.95
C ARG A 64 3.21 0.64 13.86
N GLY A 65 3.37 1.34 14.96
CA GLY A 65 4.56 1.19 15.81
C GLY A 65 5.83 1.56 15.04
N GLU A 66 6.81 0.67 15.04
CA GLU A 66 8.09 0.85 14.32
C GLU A 66 8.01 0.51 12.82
N HIS A 67 6.88 -0.01 12.33
CA HIS A 67 6.77 -0.48 10.96
C HIS A 67 5.83 0.39 10.12
N SER A 68 6.25 0.65 8.90
CA SER A 68 5.42 1.29 7.89
C SER A 68 4.55 0.25 7.19
N LEU A 69 3.27 0.53 7.08
CA LEU A 69 2.29 -0.26 6.35
C LEU A 69 1.92 0.49 5.06
N TYR A 70 2.19 -0.12 3.92
CA TYR A 70 1.94 0.47 2.60
C TYR A 70 0.54 0.14 2.12
N VAL A 71 -0.23 1.16 1.76
CA VAL A 71 -1.62 1.01 1.33
C VAL A 71 -1.67 0.90 -0.19
N VAL A 72 -1.96 -0.29 -0.68
CA VAL A 72 -2.07 -0.62 -2.11
C VAL A 72 -3.50 -0.38 -2.58
N ASN A 73 -3.67 0.39 -3.65
CA ASN A 73 -4.93 0.51 -4.35
C ASN A 73 -5.15 -0.74 -5.22
N GLY A 74 -6.16 -1.55 -4.89
CA GLY A 74 -6.44 -2.80 -5.58
C GLY A 74 -6.73 -2.61 -7.07
N ALA A 75 -7.50 -1.59 -7.46
CA ALA A 75 -7.80 -1.35 -8.87
C ALA A 75 -6.54 -1.03 -9.67
N MET A 76 -5.66 -0.19 -9.13
CA MET A 76 -4.40 0.14 -9.81
C MET A 76 -3.46 -1.07 -9.89
N HIS A 77 -3.45 -1.93 -8.87
CA HIS A 77 -2.64 -3.15 -8.88
C HIS A 77 -3.12 -4.14 -9.94
N PHE A 78 -4.43 -4.35 -10.06
CA PHE A 78 -5.02 -5.30 -11.00
C PHE A 78 -5.32 -4.71 -12.39
N GLY A 79 -4.96 -3.45 -12.65
CA GLY A 79 -5.24 -2.79 -13.93
C GLY A 79 -6.74 -2.55 -14.18
N LEU A 80 -7.52 -2.37 -13.12
CA LEU A 80 -8.97 -2.17 -13.18
C LEU A 80 -9.34 -0.68 -13.18
N PRO A 81 -10.57 -0.32 -13.59
CA PRO A 81 -11.06 1.04 -13.52
C PRO A 81 -10.99 1.61 -12.08
N PRO A 82 -10.85 2.95 -11.93
CA PRO A 82 -10.89 3.57 -10.61
C PRO A 82 -12.20 3.27 -9.87
N PHE A 83 -12.14 3.16 -8.55
CA PHE A 83 -13.27 2.89 -7.67
C PHE A 83 -13.17 3.71 -6.38
N ALA A 84 -14.26 3.78 -5.63
CA ALA A 84 -14.30 4.33 -4.29
C ALA A 84 -14.15 3.19 -3.27
N PRO A 85 -12.97 3.00 -2.65
CA PRO A 85 -12.78 1.91 -1.70
C PRO A 85 -13.57 2.18 -0.41
N ALA A 86 -14.19 1.13 0.14
CA ALA A 86 -14.89 1.20 1.43
C ALA A 86 -14.10 0.52 2.57
N LEU A 87 -13.31 -0.50 2.23
CA LEU A 87 -12.58 -1.29 3.21
C LEU A 87 -11.09 -1.37 2.92
N VAL A 88 -10.34 -1.63 3.98
CA VAL A 88 -8.90 -1.90 3.97
C VAL A 88 -8.65 -3.25 4.61
N PHE A 89 -8.00 -4.14 3.89
CA PHE A 89 -7.48 -5.40 4.41
C PHE A 89 -6.03 -5.22 4.84
N VAL A 90 -5.77 -5.28 6.13
CA VAL A 90 -4.40 -5.36 6.65
C VAL A 90 -3.93 -6.80 6.53
N LEU A 91 -2.87 -7.02 5.75
CA LEU A 91 -2.40 -8.36 5.44
C LEU A 91 -1.37 -8.85 6.46
N ARG A 92 -1.42 -10.16 6.76
CA ARG A 92 -0.45 -10.81 7.65
C ARG A 92 0.87 -11.06 6.95
N ARG A 93 1.96 -10.98 7.70
CA ARG A 93 3.32 -11.32 7.23
C ARG A 93 3.81 -10.49 6.05
N THR A 94 3.09 -9.45 5.70
CA THR A 94 3.47 -8.45 4.72
C THR A 94 3.33 -7.07 5.33
N ARG A 95 4.00 -6.08 4.77
CA ARG A 95 3.85 -4.68 5.17
C ARG A 95 2.84 -3.97 4.26
N THR A 96 1.76 -4.70 3.92
CA THR A 96 0.79 -4.28 2.90
C THR A 96 -0.60 -4.24 3.48
N ALA A 97 -1.34 -3.20 3.15
CA ALA A 97 -2.78 -3.11 3.28
C ALA A 97 -3.40 -2.94 1.89
N LEU A 98 -4.51 -3.61 1.61
CA LEU A 98 -5.19 -3.59 0.33
C LEU A 98 -6.51 -2.83 0.42
N LEU A 99 -6.72 -1.83 -0.45
CA LEU A 99 -8.01 -1.15 -0.61
C LEU A 99 -8.93 -1.97 -1.49
N VAL A 100 -10.17 -2.19 -1.02
CA VAL A 100 -11.20 -2.98 -1.70
C VAL A 100 -12.57 -2.29 -1.62
N ASP A 101 -13.52 -2.67 -2.50
CA ASP A 101 -14.89 -2.14 -2.47
C ASP A 101 -15.61 -2.63 -1.22
N GLY A 102 -15.50 -3.93 -0.94
CA GLY A 102 -16.19 -4.59 0.17
C GLY A 102 -16.00 -6.08 0.17
N ILE A 103 -16.52 -6.72 1.23
CA ILE A 103 -16.59 -8.17 1.39
C ILE A 103 -17.91 -8.64 0.82
N GLU A 104 -17.87 -9.65 -0.05
CA GLU A 104 -19.06 -10.34 -0.54
C GLU A 104 -19.56 -11.37 0.47
N LYS A 105 -18.69 -12.31 0.84
CA LYS A 105 -18.94 -13.34 1.86
C LYS A 105 -17.67 -14.05 2.30
N MET A 106 -17.74 -14.73 3.43
CA MET A 106 -16.74 -15.72 3.83
C MET A 106 -17.26 -17.13 3.47
N THR A 107 -16.38 -17.96 2.93
CA THR A 107 -16.73 -19.31 2.51
C THR A 107 -15.53 -20.25 2.59
N THR A 108 -15.76 -21.52 2.29
CA THR A 108 -14.72 -22.54 2.29
C THR A 108 -14.34 -22.90 0.85
N MET A 109 -13.07 -22.77 0.54
CA MET A 109 -12.49 -23.27 -0.71
C MET A 109 -12.12 -24.74 -0.55
N THR A 110 -12.65 -25.59 -1.41
CA THR A 110 -12.36 -27.03 -1.41
C THR A 110 -11.28 -27.41 -2.41
N ARG A 111 -11.12 -26.60 -3.46
CA ARG A 111 -10.17 -26.87 -4.54
C ARG A 111 -9.57 -25.59 -5.07
N LEU A 112 -8.23 -25.55 -5.09
CA LEU A 112 -7.45 -24.54 -5.80
C LEU A 112 -6.95 -25.17 -7.11
N GLN A 113 -7.17 -24.48 -8.23
CA GLN A 113 -6.72 -24.89 -9.56
C GLN A 113 -5.57 -23.98 -9.99
N ALA A 114 -4.70 -24.52 -10.85
CA ALA A 114 -3.63 -23.72 -11.45
C ALA A 114 -4.20 -22.57 -12.28
N LEU A 115 -3.46 -21.47 -12.38
CA LEU A 115 -3.83 -20.36 -13.23
C LEU A 115 -3.91 -20.78 -14.69
N PRO A 116 -4.96 -20.38 -15.43
CA PRO A 116 -5.03 -20.54 -16.87
C PRO A 116 -3.84 -19.92 -17.58
N GLN A 117 -3.52 -20.39 -18.79
CA GLN A 117 -2.42 -19.86 -19.60
C GLN A 117 -2.64 -18.40 -20.04
N ALA A 118 -3.89 -17.93 -20.02
CA ALA A 118 -4.26 -16.56 -20.38
C ALA A 118 -3.68 -15.49 -19.43
N PHE A 119 -3.29 -15.88 -18.21
CA PHE A 119 -2.62 -14.95 -17.29
C PHE A 119 -1.18 -14.71 -17.75
N CYS A 120 -0.78 -13.43 -17.85
CA CYS A 120 0.59 -13.06 -18.19
C CYS A 120 1.57 -13.37 -17.05
N ASN A 121 2.87 -13.30 -17.29
CA ASN A 121 3.89 -13.68 -16.30
C ASN A 121 3.81 -12.83 -15.03
N ASP A 122 3.64 -11.52 -15.15
CA ASP A 122 3.58 -10.61 -14.02
C ASP A 122 2.32 -10.86 -13.17
N GLU A 123 1.18 -11.13 -13.81
CA GLU A 123 -0.06 -11.45 -13.10
C GLU A 123 0.01 -12.77 -12.33
N ARG A 124 0.86 -13.72 -12.78
CA ARG A 124 1.02 -15.01 -12.09
C ARG A 124 1.56 -14.85 -10.69
N ASP A 125 2.31 -13.81 -10.42
CA ASP A 125 2.84 -13.53 -9.09
C ASP A 125 1.77 -12.96 -8.15
N TRP A 126 0.65 -12.43 -8.69
CA TRP A 126 -0.44 -11.87 -7.90
C TRP A 126 -1.41 -12.92 -7.36
N TYR A 127 -1.42 -14.12 -7.96
CA TYR A 127 -2.41 -15.14 -7.66
C TYR A 127 -1.77 -16.48 -7.25
N ARG A 128 -2.43 -17.16 -6.33
CA ARG A 128 -2.14 -18.56 -5.98
C ARG A 128 -2.71 -19.54 -6.99
N GLY A 129 -3.77 -19.16 -7.68
CA GLY A 129 -4.56 -19.98 -8.57
C GLY A 129 -5.97 -19.43 -8.71
N VAL A 130 -6.89 -20.28 -9.18
CA VAL A 130 -8.31 -19.98 -9.28
C VAL A 130 -9.13 -21.03 -8.53
N THR A 131 -10.31 -20.62 -8.06
CA THR A 131 -11.31 -21.53 -7.46
C THR A 131 -12.67 -21.29 -8.09
N ALA A 132 -13.54 -22.28 -8.05
CA ALA A 132 -14.93 -22.15 -8.49
C ALA A 132 -15.84 -21.94 -7.28
N ILE A 133 -16.60 -20.87 -7.29
CA ILE A 133 -17.62 -20.54 -6.28
C ILE A 133 -18.92 -20.26 -7.02
N ASP A 134 -19.97 -21.00 -6.72
CA ASP A 134 -21.30 -20.84 -7.35
C ASP A 134 -21.21 -20.75 -8.90
N GLN A 135 -20.44 -21.64 -9.52
CA GLN A 135 -20.14 -21.73 -10.96
C GLN A 135 -19.31 -20.55 -11.53
N THR A 136 -18.89 -19.62 -10.69
CA THR A 136 -18.01 -18.51 -11.08
C THR A 136 -16.56 -18.87 -10.79
N VAL A 137 -15.67 -18.65 -11.76
CA VAL A 137 -14.23 -18.81 -11.57
C VAL A 137 -13.68 -17.54 -10.88
N VAL A 138 -13.09 -17.72 -9.71
CA VAL A 138 -12.61 -16.61 -8.86
C VAL A 138 -11.10 -16.72 -8.68
N PRO A 139 -10.31 -15.70 -9.05
CA PRO A 139 -8.88 -15.65 -8.76
C PRO A 139 -8.63 -15.59 -7.26
N VAL A 140 -7.67 -16.40 -6.78
CA VAL A 140 -7.25 -16.41 -5.37
C VAL A 140 -5.95 -15.63 -5.27
N VAL A 141 -5.99 -14.46 -4.64
CA VAL A 141 -4.84 -13.57 -4.55
C VAL A 141 -3.79 -14.07 -3.58
N LYS A 142 -2.54 -13.72 -3.87
CA LYS A 142 -1.36 -14.02 -3.07
C LYS A 142 -0.90 -12.72 -2.40
N PRO A 143 -0.93 -12.62 -1.06
CA PRO A 143 -0.58 -11.38 -0.35
C PRO A 143 0.80 -10.84 -0.69
N GLU A 144 1.78 -11.72 -0.90
CA GLU A 144 3.16 -11.39 -1.24
C GLU A 144 3.32 -10.80 -2.65
N GLY A 145 2.31 -10.97 -3.50
CA GLY A 145 2.30 -10.45 -4.88
C GLY A 145 1.91 -8.98 -4.99
N PHE A 146 1.41 -8.35 -3.90
CA PHE A 146 1.00 -6.93 -3.96
C PHE A 146 2.19 -5.96 -4.02
N LEU A 147 3.27 -6.29 -3.31
CA LEU A 147 4.52 -5.52 -3.32
C LEU A 147 5.70 -6.48 -3.42
N THR A 148 6.52 -6.27 -4.44
CA THR A 148 7.78 -7.01 -4.59
C THR A 148 8.83 -6.52 -3.59
N PRO A 149 9.89 -7.30 -3.31
CA PRO A 149 11.00 -6.84 -2.47
C PRO A 149 11.63 -5.55 -2.97
N ASP A 150 11.78 -5.38 -4.28
CA ASP A 150 12.36 -4.19 -4.90
C ASP A 150 11.45 -2.95 -4.70
N GLU A 151 10.14 -3.13 -4.85
CA GLU A 151 9.16 -2.08 -4.58
C GLU A 151 9.16 -1.67 -3.10
N LEU A 152 9.27 -2.63 -2.19
CA LEU A 152 9.39 -2.35 -0.76
C LEU A 152 10.68 -1.58 -0.45
N PHE A 153 11.80 -1.96 -1.04
CA PHE A 153 13.07 -1.25 -0.89
C PHE A 153 12.98 0.20 -1.37
N LEU A 154 12.36 0.43 -2.54
CA LEU A 154 12.14 1.79 -3.06
C LEU A 154 11.25 2.63 -2.15
N LEU A 155 10.20 2.04 -1.60
CA LEU A 155 9.29 2.69 -0.67
C LEU A 155 10.00 3.06 0.63
N ASP A 156 10.79 2.16 1.19
CA ASP A 156 11.57 2.40 2.42
C ASP A 156 12.60 3.51 2.21
N SER A 157 13.34 3.47 1.12
CA SER A 157 14.35 4.48 0.78
C SER A 157 13.73 5.88 0.61
N SER A 158 12.46 5.97 0.24
CA SER A 158 11.75 7.25 0.12
C SER A 158 11.30 7.84 1.45
N LEU A 159 11.29 7.02 2.51
CA LEU A 159 10.90 7.44 3.87
C LEU A 159 12.08 7.93 4.70
N GLU A 160 13.29 7.53 4.35
CA GLU A 160 14.48 8.03 5.04
C GLU A 160 14.57 9.56 4.81
N PRO A 161 14.69 10.37 5.89
CA PRO A 161 14.93 11.78 5.73
C PRO A 161 16.22 11.90 4.92
N LYS A 162 16.17 12.58 3.76
CA LYS A 162 17.38 13.02 3.09
C LYS A 162 18.17 13.85 4.11
N ASN A 163 19.15 13.25 4.73
CA ASN A 163 20.18 13.95 5.46
C ASN A 163 20.86 14.84 4.43
N SER A 164 20.34 16.05 4.27
CA SER A 164 20.95 17.12 3.52
C SER A 164 22.35 17.27 4.09
N GLY A 165 23.35 17.03 3.22
CA GLY A 165 24.74 17.00 3.58
C GLY A 165 25.08 18.17 4.51
N VAL A 166 25.72 17.84 5.61
CA VAL A 166 26.57 18.77 6.32
C VAL A 166 27.65 19.17 5.31
N GLU A 167 27.44 20.29 4.65
CA GLU A 167 28.52 21.00 4.02
C GLU A 167 29.54 21.32 5.12
N HIS A 168 30.56 20.50 5.13
CA HIS A 168 31.79 20.79 5.87
C HIS A 168 32.43 22.00 5.19
N ASN A 169 31.98 23.18 5.61
CA ASN A 169 32.63 24.43 5.22
C ASN A 169 33.87 24.61 6.08
N ASP A 170 34.94 23.93 5.67
CA ASP A 170 36.30 24.23 6.09
C ASP A 170 36.67 25.60 5.47
N SER A 171 36.28 26.66 6.13
CA SER A 171 36.83 27.98 5.88
C SER A 171 37.91 28.26 6.89
N LEU A 172 39.13 27.92 6.46
CA LEU A 172 40.39 28.47 6.98
C LEU A 172 40.32 30.01 7.04
N GLY A 173 40.82 30.52 8.12
CA GLY A 173 40.81 31.90 8.53
C GLY A 173 41.38 32.91 7.53
N ALA A 174 40.83 34.09 7.59
CA ALA A 174 41.51 35.36 7.27
C ALA A 174 40.94 36.49 8.13
N PRO A 175 41.73 37.47 8.50
CA PRO A 175 41.47 38.36 9.63
C PRO A 175 40.56 39.52 9.25
N SER A 176 39.88 40.03 10.26
CA SER A 176 39.00 41.20 10.24
C SER A 176 39.70 42.47 9.78
N PRO A 177 39.05 43.36 9.04
CA PRO A 177 39.28 44.76 9.13
C PRO A 177 38.23 45.46 10.02
N VAL A 178 38.75 46.17 10.99
CA VAL A 178 38.07 47.18 11.79
C VAL A 178 37.56 48.27 10.85
N PHE A 179 36.27 48.62 10.95
CA PHE A 179 35.77 49.87 10.39
C PHE A 179 34.85 50.56 11.40
N GLU A 180 35.31 51.78 11.72
CA GLU A 180 34.65 52.70 12.63
C GLU A 180 33.34 53.29 12.07
N GLY A 181 32.50 53.61 12.99
CA GLY A 181 31.58 54.72 13.13
C GLY A 181 30.84 55.25 11.89
N GLY A 182 29.56 55.08 11.90
CA GLY A 182 28.64 55.80 11.02
C GLY A 182 27.23 55.78 11.63
N SER A 183 26.97 56.81 12.41
CA SER A 183 25.65 57.17 12.94
C SER A 183 24.66 57.39 11.79
N PHE A 184 23.60 56.66 11.72
CA PHE A 184 22.50 56.96 10.81
C PHE A 184 21.19 57.13 11.58
N ARG A 185 20.64 58.33 11.45
CA ARG A 185 19.43 58.90 12.04
C ARG A 185 18.22 58.46 11.19
N PRO A 186 17.09 58.08 11.78
CA PRO A 186 15.90 57.76 11.02
C PRO A 186 15.13 59.02 10.61
N PRO A 187 14.44 59.03 9.48
CA PRO A 187 13.48 60.09 9.19
C PRO A 187 12.09 59.77 9.70
N ASP A 188 11.45 60.83 10.12
CA ASP A 188 10.15 60.97 10.76
C ASP A 188 8.94 60.50 9.95
N THR A 189 7.99 60.08 10.71
CA THR A 189 6.55 59.97 10.55
C THR A 189 5.91 61.08 9.70
N THR A 190 4.97 60.72 8.85
CA THR A 190 3.73 61.49 8.65
C THR A 190 2.61 60.62 8.06
N ASP A 191 1.59 60.41 8.85
CA ASP A 191 0.20 60.16 8.55
C ASP A 191 -0.48 61.47 8.11
N PRO A 192 -1.71 61.61 7.61
CA PRO A 192 -2.85 60.70 7.51
C PRO A 192 -3.82 60.91 6.31
N ALA A 193 -4.82 60.04 6.28
CA ALA A 193 -6.23 60.31 5.90
C ALA A 193 -6.60 60.64 4.44
N SER A 194 -7.52 59.81 3.90
CA SER A 194 -8.89 60.21 3.49
C SER A 194 -9.55 59.14 2.64
N LEU A 195 -10.62 58.56 3.19
CA LEU A 195 -11.80 58.13 2.44
C LEU A 195 -12.49 59.37 1.84
N PRO A 196 -13.26 59.31 0.72
CA PRO A 196 -14.64 58.81 0.80
C PRO A 196 -15.19 58.18 -0.49
N GLN A 197 -16.36 57.52 -0.29
CA GLN A 197 -17.51 57.14 -1.06
C GLN A 197 -17.41 55.88 -1.95
#